data_023ea759e42cf62ecab2e00aab1f840b
#
_entry.id   023ea759e42cf62ecab2e00aab1f840b
#
_cell.length_a   1.000
_cell.length_b   1.000
_cell.length_c   1.000
_cell.angle_alpha   90.00
_cell.angle_beta   90.00
_cell.angle_gamma   90.00
#
_symmetry.space_group_name_H-M   'P 1'
#
loop_
_entity.id
_entity.type
_entity.pdbx_description
1 polymer ?
#
loop_
_entity_poly.entity_id
_entity_poly.type
_entity_poly.pdbx_seq_one_letter_code
_entity_poly.pdbx_strand_id
1 'polypeptide(L)'
;MKAILVVLLYTFATANADTLCIGYHANNSTDTVDTVLEKNVTVTHSVNLLEDKHNGKLCKLRGIAPLHLGKCNIAGWILGNPECESLSTASSWSYIVETSSSDNGTCYPGDFINYEELREQLSSVSSFERFEIFSKTSSWPNHDSNKGVTAACPHAGAKSFYKNLIWLVKKGNSYPKLSKSYINDKGKEVLVLWGIHHPSTSADQQSLYQNADAYVFVGTSRYSKKFKPEIAIRPKVRDQEGRMNYYWTLVEPGDKITFEATGNLVVPRYAFAMERNAGSGIIISDTPVHDCNTTCQTPKGAINTSLPFQNIHPITIGKCPKYVKSTKLRLATGLRNVPSIQSRGLFGAIAGFIEGGWTGMVDGWYGYHHQNEQGSGYAADLKSTQNAIDEITNKVNSVI
;
A
#
# COMPACT_ATOMS: atom_id res chain seq x y z
N MET A 1 -9.00 81.79 73.06
CA MET A 1 -8.81 81.11 71.80
C MET A 1 -9.39 79.66 71.86
N LYS A 2 -10.55 79.48 71.26
CA LYS A 2 -11.23 78.14 71.24
C LYS A 2 -10.83 77.43 69.96
N ALA A 3 -10.16 76.29 70.16
CA ALA A 3 -9.84 75.38 69.04
C ALA A 3 -11.07 74.56 68.65
N ILE A 4 -11.55 74.71 67.44
CA ILE A 4 -12.65 73.85 66.90
C ILE A 4 -12.00 72.64 66.31
N LEU A 5 -12.26 71.50 66.92
CA LEU A 5 -11.84 70.18 66.38
C LEU A 5 -12.86 69.71 65.35
N VAL A 6 -12.47 69.83 64.10
CA VAL A 6 -13.27 69.28 63.00
C VAL A 6 -12.93 67.82 62.89
N VAL A 7 -13.83 66.94 63.36
CA VAL A 7 -13.77 65.55 63.13
C VAL A 7 -14.36 65.29 61.76
N LEU A 8 -13.48 65.00 60.77
CA LEU A 8 -13.85 64.46 59.47
C LEU A 8 -14.19 63.00 59.63
N LEU A 9 -15.46 62.69 59.70
CA LEU A 9 -15.98 61.37 59.53
C LEU A 9 -15.82 60.93 58.07
N TYR A 10 -14.74 60.22 57.76
CA TYR A 10 -14.67 59.48 56.53
C TYR A 10 -15.64 58.31 56.68
N THR A 11 -16.81 58.42 56.15
CA THR A 11 -17.65 57.26 55.83
C THR A 11 -16.98 56.52 54.68
N PHE A 12 -16.26 55.48 55.02
CA PHE A 12 -15.94 54.46 54.06
C PHE A 12 -17.25 53.83 53.60
N ALA A 13 -17.77 54.36 52.49
CA ALA A 13 -18.76 53.64 51.78
C ALA A 13 -18.03 52.38 51.27
N THR A 14 -18.23 51.26 51.93
CA THR A 14 -17.98 49.97 51.36
C THR A 14 -18.97 49.85 50.22
N ALA A 15 -18.56 50.30 49.05
CA ALA A 15 -19.29 50.01 47.86
C ALA A 15 -19.15 48.47 47.68
N ASN A 16 -20.20 47.73 48.02
CA ASN A 16 -20.41 46.41 47.47
C ASN A 16 -20.68 46.62 46.00
N ALA A 17 -19.62 46.92 45.23
CA ALA A 17 -19.70 46.98 43.81
C ALA A 17 -19.89 45.57 43.32
N ASP A 18 -21.06 45.26 42.77
CA ASP A 18 -21.29 44.06 42.01
C ASP A 18 -20.20 43.98 40.95
N THR A 19 -19.37 42.96 41.04
CA THR A 19 -18.25 42.79 40.12
C THR A 19 -18.63 41.77 39.06
N LEU A 20 -18.59 42.18 37.83
CA LEU A 20 -18.79 41.29 36.66
C LEU A 20 -17.50 41.25 35.85
N CYS A 21 -16.91 40.09 35.72
CA CYS A 21 -15.71 39.88 34.94
C CYS A 21 -16.02 38.96 33.77
N ILE A 22 -15.32 39.19 32.67
CA ILE A 22 -15.38 38.33 31.46
C ILE A 22 -14.18 37.39 31.52
N GLY A 23 -14.38 36.13 31.17
CA GLY A 23 -13.29 35.17 31.18
C GLY A 23 -13.53 34.00 30.25
N TYR A 24 -12.57 33.10 30.25
CA TYR A 24 -12.58 31.91 29.44
C TYR A 24 -12.23 30.68 30.28
N HIS A 25 -12.64 29.52 29.74
CA HIS A 25 -12.43 28.24 30.42
C HIS A 25 -10.94 27.83 30.40
N ALA A 26 -10.53 27.21 31.48
CA ALA A 26 -9.28 26.46 31.59
C ALA A 26 -9.55 25.14 32.33
N ASN A 27 -8.71 24.18 32.14
CA ASN A 27 -8.77 22.88 32.79
C ASN A 27 -7.39 22.33 33.13
N ASN A 28 -7.31 21.09 33.53
CA ASN A 28 -6.06 20.40 33.87
C ASN A 28 -5.43 19.66 32.68
N SER A 29 -5.88 19.92 31.45
CA SER A 29 -5.33 19.30 30.26
C SER A 29 -3.87 19.68 30.05
N THR A 30 -3.07 18.69 29.67
CA THR A 30 -1.67 18.85 29.27
C THR A 30 -1.47 18.63 27.77
N ASP A 31 -2.54 18.50 27.02
CA ASP A 31 -2.48 18.30 25.56
C ASP A 31 -1.83 19.52 24.91
N THR A 32 -0.87 19.25 24.02
CA THR A 32 -0.16 20.31 23.29
C THR A 32 -0.36 20.17 21.80
N VAL A 33 -0.41 21.30 21.11
CA VAL A 33 -0.45 21.39 19.65
C VAL A 33 0.61 22.36 19.17
N ASP A 34 1.04 22.20 17.92
CA ASP A 34 1.92 23.13 17.27
C ASP A 34 1.08 24.00 16.31
N THR A 35 1.28 25.29 16.35
CA THR A 35 0.68 26.23 15.41
C THR A 35 1.74 26.77 14.45
N VAL A 36 1.31 27.54 13.46
CA VAL A 36 2.23 28.18 12.51
C VAL A 36 3.16 29.16 13.25
N LEU A 37 2.67 29.81 14.29
CA LEU A 37 3.41 30.85 15.01
C LEU A 37 4.13 30.32 16.26
N GLU A 38 3.58 29.31 16.91
CA GLU A 38 4.08 28.80 18.18
C GLU A 38 4.13 27.26 18.21
N LYS A 39 5.09 26.72 18.96
CA LYS A 39 5.25 25.29 19.21
C LYS A 39 4.83 24.95 20.64
N ASN A 40 4.35 23.72 20.85
CA ASN A 40 3.98 23.20 22.18
C ASN A 40 2.96 24.07 22.93
N VAL A 41 1.92 24.51 22.24
CA VAL A 41 0.83 25.28 22.86
C VAL A 41 -0.09 24.30 23.60
N THR A 42 -0.24 24.48 24.91
CA THR A 42 -1.18 23.69 25.72
C THR A 42 -2.63 24.15 25.44
N VAL A 43 -3.51 23.21 25.17
CA VAL A 43 -4.91 23.47 24.84
C VAL A 43 -5.84 22.71 25.80
N THR A 44 -7.04 23.22 25.98
CA THR A 44 -8.05 22.59 26.84
C THR A 44 -8.58 21.30 26.25
N HIS A 45 -8.73 21.25 24.94
CA HIS A 45 -9.26 20.11 24.22
C HIS A 45 -8.49 19.93 22.90
N SER A 46 -8.25 18.71 22.53
CA SER A 46 -7.67 18.37 21.24
C SER A 46 -8.15 17.00 20.81
N VAL A 47 -8.07 16.72 19.53
CA VAL A 47 -8.29 15.37 18.98
C VAL A 47 -7.02 14.87 18.33
N ASN A 48 -6.74 13.61 18.53
CA ASN A 48 -5.65 12.94 17.85
C ASN A 48 -6.09 12.62 16.42
N LEU A 49 -5.31 13.02 15.44
CA LEU A 49 -5.55 12.74 14.02
C LEU A 49 -4.66 11.62 13.49
N LEU A 50 -3.72 11.15 14.29
CA LEU A 50 -2.69 10.22 13.86
C LEU A 50 -2.92 8.83 14.44
N GLU A 51 -3.01 7.85 13.57
CA GLU A 51 -3.00 6.44 13.94
C GLU A 51 -1.56 5.92 13.92
N ASP A 52 -1.09 5.41 15.04
CA ASP A 52 0.25 4.85 15.21
C ASP A 52 0.25 3.35 15.55
N LYS A 53 -0.92 2.74 15.62
CA LYS A 53 -1.08 1.32 15.99
C LYS A 53 -1.58 0.47 14.84
N HIS A 54 -1.04 -0.72 14.76
CA HIS A 54 -1.46 -1.77 13.83
C HIS A 54 -1.51 -3.10 14.57
N ASN A 55 -2.14 -4.11 13.97
CA ASN A 55 -2.30 -5.42 14.63
C ASN A 55 -1.10 -6.38 14.44
N GLY A 56 -0.08 -6.01 13.66
CA GLY A 56 1.07 -6.86 13.38
C GLY A 56 0.78 -8.08 12.52
N LYS A 57 -0.33 -8.10 11.79
CA LYS A 57 -0.78 -9.23 10.99
C LYS A 57 -1.15 -8.80 9.57
N LEU A 58 -0.95 -9.71 8.62
CA LEU A 58 -1.52 -9.57 7.28
C LEU A 58 -2.90 -10.22 7.28
N CYS A 59 -3.91 -9.46 6.89
CA CYS A 59 -5.30 -9.87 6.95
C CYS A 59 -5.92 -9.99 5.55
N LYS A 60 -7.11 -10.57 5.48
CA LYS A 60 -7.95 -10.47 4.29
C LYS A 60 -8.36 -9.01 4.09
N LEU A 61 -8.31 -8.54 2.88
CA LEU A 61 -8.79 -7.21 2.52
C LEU A 61 -10.21 -7.34 1.98
N ARG A 62 -11.17 -6.73 2.69
CA ARG A 62 -12.60 -6.81 2.34
C ARG A 62 -13.09 -8.26 2.16
N GLY A 63 -12.62 -9.16 3.02
CA GLY A 63 -12.99 -10.57 2.98
C GLY A 63 -12.25 -11.43 1.95
N ILE A 64 -11.35 -10.84 1.16
CA ILE A 64 -10.59 -11.55 0.12
C ILE A 64 -9.15 -11.74 0.62
N ALA A 65 -8.70 -12.99 0.62
CA ALA A 65 -7.36 -13.34 1.09
C ALA A 65 -6.27 -12.80 0.14
N PRO A 66 -5.08 -12.52 0.66
CA PRO A 66 -3.94 -12.20 -0.18
C PRO A 66 -3.36 -13.46 -0.83
N LEU A 67 -2.61 -13.27 -1.92
CA LEU A 67 -1.76 -14.28 -2.51
C LEU A 67 -0.37 -14.18 -1.90
N HIS A 68 0.01 -15.17 -1.09
CA HIS A 68 1.33 -15.24 -0.47
C HIS A 68 2.26 -16.12 -1.29
N LEU A 69 3.35 -15.56 -1.80
CA LEU A 69 4.25 -16.26 -2.72
C LEU A 69 5.42 -16.97 -2.01
N GLY A 70 5.49 -16.90 -0.68
CA GLY A 70 6.54 -17.60 0.08
C GLY A 70 7.94 -17.21 -0.39
N LYS A 71 8.73 -18.21 -0.74
CA LYS A 71 10.09 -18.03 -1.25
C LYS A 71 10.17 -17.61 -2.72
N CYS A 72 9.03 -17.51 -3.41
CA CYS A 72 8.95 -17.11 -4.82
C CYS A 72 8.52 -15.66 -4.97
N ASN A 73 8.96 -15.02 -6.04
CA ASN A 73 8.42 -13.75 -6.49
C ASN A 73 7.40 -13.96 -7.62
N ILE A 74 6.82 -12.90 -8.12
CA ILE A 74 5.81 -12.98 -9.19
C ILE A 74 6.35 -13.66 -10.44
N ALA A 75 7.61 -13.36 -10.82
CA ALA A 75 8.23 -13.99 -11.99
C ALA A 75 8.30 -15.51 -11.85
N GLY A 76 8.79 -15.99 -10.71
CA GLY A 76 8.87 -17.44 -10.46
C GLY A 76 7.51 -18.11 -10.40
N TRP A 77 6.56 -17.46 -9.79
CA TRP A 77 5.19 -17.98 -9.70
C TRP A 77 4.49 -18.04 -11.07
N ILE A 78 4.55 -16.95 -11.84
CA ILE A 78 3.81 -16.89 -13.12
C ILE A 78 4.48 -17.74 -14.22
N LEU A 79 5.80 -17.86 -14.21
CA LEU A 79 6.52 -18.73 -15.13
C LEU A 79 6.48 -20.20 -14.71
N GLY A 80 6.20 -20.48 -13.46
CA GLY A 80 6.22 -21.82 -12.92
C GLY A 80 7.62 -22.33 -12.61
N ASN A 81 8.46 -21.51 -11.96
CA ASN A 81 9.75 -21.96 -11.46
C ASN A 81 9.55 -23.25 -10.63
N PRO A 82 10.35 -24.31 -10.85
CA PRO A 82 10.18 -25.57 -10.13
C PRO A 82 10.19 -25.43 -8.60
N GLU A 83 10.92 -24.46 -8.06
CA GLU A 83 10.94 -24.17 -6.63
C GLU A 83 9.62 -23.58 -6.10
N CYS A 84 8.72 -23.17 -6.99
CA CYS A 84 7.41 -22.61 -6.65
C CYS A 84 6.27 -23.63 -6.72
N GLU A 85 6.58 -24.92 -6.92
CA GLU A 85 5.57 -25.98 -7.12
C GLU A 85 4.63 -26.14 -5.92
N SER A 86 5.11 -25.86 -4.70
CA SER A 86 4.32 -25.98 -3.47
C SER A 86 3.33 -24.84 -3.26
N LEU A 87 3.34 -23.80 -4.11
CA LEU A 87 2.39 -22.71 -4.00
C LEU A 87 0.98 -23.17 -4.39
N SER A 88 0.00 -22.79 -3.56
CA SER A 88 -1.40 -23.09 -3.84
C SER A 88 -1.90 -22.29 -5.04
N THR A 89 -2.78 -22.90 -5.83
CA THR A 89 -3.49 -22.21 -6.92
C THR A 89 -4.65 -21.42 -6.33
N ALA A 90 -4.47 -20.11 -6.16
CA ALA A 90 -5.55 -19.23 -5.78
C ALA A 90 -6.37 -18.82 -7.01
N SER A 91 -7.69 -18.74 -6.86
CA SER A 91 -8.59 -18.28 -7.93
C SER A 91 -8.90 -16.79 -7.86
N SER A 92 -8.54 -16.16 -6.77
CA SER A 92 -8.69 -14.72 -6.56
C SER A 92 -7.78 -14.27 -5.40
N TRP A 93 -7.44 -13.00 -5.39
CA TRP A 93 -6.71 -12.37 -4.28
C TRP A 93 -6.90 -10.87 -4.31
N SER A 94 -6.78 -10.24 -3.15
CA SER A 94 -6.92 -8.79 -2.99
C SER A 94 -5.60 -8.04 -3.12
N TYR A 95 -4.48 -8.69 -2.78
CA TYR A 95 -3.12 -8.17 -2.92
C TYR A 95 -2.14 -9.33 -2.93
N ILE A 96 -0.91 -9.06 -3.34
CA ILE A 96 0.16 -10.06 -3.37
C ILE A 96 1.18 -9.75 -2.28
N VAL A 97 1.66 -10.79 -1.61
CA VAL A 97 2.71 -10.71 -0.59
C VAL A 97 3.95 -11.43 -1.09
N GLU A 98 5.05 -10.68 -1.19
CA GLU A 98 6.39 -11.21 -1.34
C GLU A 98 7.16 -11.00 -0.04
N THR A 99 8.01 -11.95 0.33
CA THR A 99 8.84 -11.84 1.52
C THR A 99 10.23 -11.29 1.16
N SER A 100 11.02 -10.92 2.16
CA SER A 100 12.41 -10.48 1.95
C SER A 100 13.29 -11.59 1.34
N SER A 101 12.88 -12.86 1.47
CA SER A 101 13.56 -14.03 0.91
C SER A 101 12.92 -14.56 -0.38
N SER A 102 12.02 -13.79 -1.01
CA SER A 102 11.35 -14.14 -2.27
C SER A 102 12.28 -13.93 -3.48
N ASP A 103 13.33 -14.74 -3.57
CA ASP A 103 14.37 -14.66 -4.59
C ASP A 103 14.21 -15.67 -5.74
N ASN A 104 13.29 -16.65 -5.61
CA ASN A 104 13.01 -17.61 -6.67
C ASN A 104 12.14 -16.98 -7.75
N GLY A 105 12.79 -16.45 -8.76
CA GLY A 105 12.16 -15.83 -9.92
C GLY A 105 12.53 -16.56 -11.20
N THR A 106 13.17 -15.85 -12.13
CA THR A 106 13.70 -16.44 -13.36
C THR A 106 14.92 -17.32 -13.02
N CYS A 107 14.77 -18.63 -13.14
CA CYS A 107 15.87 -19.55 -12.89
C CYS A 107 16.86 -19.60 -14.05
N TYR A 108 16.38 -19.56 -15.31
CA TYR A 108 17.26 -19.34 -16.46
C TYR A 108 17.51 -17.83 -16.58
N PRO A 109 18.76 -17.38 -16.55
CA PRO A 109 19.05 -15.94 -16.49
C PRO A 109 18.58 -15.20 -17.75
N GLY A 110 18.14 -13.98 -17.58
CA GLY A 110 17.67 -13.10 -18.62
C GLY A 110 16.75 -12.01 -18.10
N ASP A 111 16.23 -11.20 -19.00
CA ASP A 111 15.37 -10.07 -18.67
C ASP A 111 13.90 -10.45 -18.80
N PHE A 112 13.10 -9.98 -17.86
CA PHE A 112 11.65 -10.08 -17.93
C PHE A 112 11.09 -8.74 -18.39
N ILE A 113 10.65 -8.67 -19.63
CA ILE A 113 10.25 -7.44 -20.28
C ILE A 113 8.90 -6.97 -19.75
N ASN A 114 8.81 -5.67 -19.44
CA ASN A 114 7.62 -5.04 -18.84
C ASN A 114 7.16 -5.71 -17.54
N TYR A 115 8.12 -6.16 -16.74
CA TYR A 115 7.86 -6.91 -15.53
C TYR A 115 7.06 -6.10 -14.50
N GLU A 116 7.41 -4.84 -14.28
CA GLU A 116 6.71 -4.00 -13.30
C GLU A 116 5.25 -3.78 -13.71
N GLU A 117 4.98 -3.63 -14.99
CA GLU A 117 3.61 -3.53 -15.50
C GLU A 117 2.83 -4.83 -15.27
N LEU A 118 3.44 -5.98 -15.50
CA LEU A 118 2.80 -7.28 -15.22
C LEU A 118 2.50 -7.44 -13.73
N ARG A 119 3.44 -7.06 -12.86
CA ARG A 119 3.22 -7.06 -11.42
C ARG A 119 1.97 -6.26 -11.05
N GLU A 120 1.83 -5.08 -11.61
CA GLU A 120 0.67 -4.22 -11.38
C GLU A 120 -0.63 -4.84 -11.89
N GLN A 121 -0.61 -5.44 -13.07
CA GLN A 121 -1.77 -6.14 -13.63
C GLN A 121 -2.24 -7.32 -12.77
N LEU A 122 -1.33 -8.00 -12.09
CA LEU A 122 -1.61 -9.16 -11.25
C LEU A 122 -1.90 -8.80 -9.79
N SER A 123 -1.78 -7.54 -9.39
CA SER A 123 -1.83 -7.13 -7.99
C SER A 123 -3.16 -7.47 -7.30
N SER A 124 -4.26 -7.40 -8.02
CA SER A 124 -5.58 -7.83 -7.52
C SER A 124 -6.41 -8.41 -8.63
N VAL A 125 -6.90 -9.61 -8.40
CA VAL A 125 -7.62 -10.39 -9.39
C VAL A 125 -8.85 -11.02 -8.74
N SER A 126 -10.00 -10.81 -9.35
CA SER A 126 -11.27 -11.36 -8.88
C SER A 126 -11.53 -12.77 -9.43
N SER A 127 -10.91 -13.11 -10.55
CA SER A 127 -11.02 -14.43 -11.17
C SER A 127 -9.70 -14.77 -11.86
N PHE A 128 -9.17 -15.94 -11.57
CA PHE A 128 -7.89 -16.41 -12.10
C PHE A 128 -7.93 -17.91 -12.33
N GLU A 129 -7.70 -18.33 -13.56
CA GLU A 129 -7.72 -19.73 -13.96
C GLU A 129 -6.50 -20.04 -14.82
N ARG A 130 -5.70 -21.00 -14.40
CA ARG A 130 -4.62 -21.55 -15.23
C ARG A 130 -5.19 -22.68 -16.10
N PHE A 131 -4.94 -22.64 -17.40
CA PHE A 131 -5.36 -23.69 -18.32
C PHE A 131 -4.23 -24.00 -19.29
N GLU A 132 -4.24 -25.22 -19.83
CA GLU A 132 -3.26 -25.66 -20.82
C GLU A 132 -3.61 -25.08 -22.19
N ILE A 133 -2.86 -24.09 -22.64
CA ILE A 133 -3.08 -23.46 -23.95
C ILE A 133 -2.55 -24.31 -25.09
N PHE A 134 -1.36 -24.88 -24.91
CA PHE A 134 -0.74 -25.78 -25.88
C PHE A 134 -0.26 -27.04 -25.17
N SER A 135 -0.85 -28.18 -25.50
CA SER A 135 -0.46 -29.45 -24.92
C SER A 135 0.99 -29.79 -25.25
N LYS A 136 1.75 -30.19 -24.23
CA LYS A 136 3.15 -30.61 -24.41
C LYS A 136 3.25 -31.84 -25.32
N THR A 137 2.32 -32.78 -25.21
CA THR A 137 2.38 -34.08 -25.87
C THR A 137 1.81 -34.08 -27.28
N SER A 138 0.85 -33.21 -27.58
CA SER A 138 0.11 -33.26 -28.85
C SER A 138 0.30 -32.05 -29.76
N SER A 139 0.78 -30.92 -29.23
CA SER A 139 0.89 -29.68 -30.02
C SER A 139 2.13 -29.59 -30.91
N TRP A 140 3.18 -30.34 -30.60
CA TRP A 140 4.50 -30.19 -31.19
C TRP A 140 5.03 -31.51 -31.80
N PRO A 141 4.37 -32.05 -32.83
CA PRO A 141 4.78 -33.36 -33.39
C PRO A 141 6.12 -33.31 -34.13
N ASN A 142 6.53 -32.14 -34.63
CA ASN A 142 7.74 -31.94 -35.43
C ASN A 142 8.91 -31.33 -34.68
N HIS A 143 8.75 -31.12 -33.38
CA HIS A 143 9.77 -30.54 -32.48
C HIS A 143 9.93 -31.39 -31.24
N ASP A 144 11.08 -31.32 -30.62
CA ASP A 144 11.32 -32.02 -29.35
C ASP A 144 10.89 -31.14 -28.17
N SER A 145 9.91 -31.60 -27.40
CA SER A 145 9.39 -30.92 -26.22
C SER A 145 9.93 -31.47 -24.90
N ASN A 146 10.81 -32.45 -24.93
CA ASN A 146 11.31 -33.13 -23.73
C ASN A 146 12.76 -32.77 -23.37
N LYS A 147 13.59 -32.41 -24.34
CA LYS A 147 15.00 -32.10 -24.12
C LYS A 147 15.27 -30.71 -23.57
N GLY A 148 14.29 -29.83 -23.54
CA GLY A 148 14.41 -28.47 -23.04
C GLY A 148 14.42 -28.39 -21.53
N VAL A 149 15.43 -28.95 -20.90
CA VAL A 149 15.67 -28.90 -19.46
C VAL A 149 17.06 -28.35 -19.19
N THR A 150 17.22 -27.73 -18.02
CA THR A 150 18.49 -27.06 -17.68
C THR A 150 18.82 -27.26 -16.21
N ALA A 151 20.12 -27.30 -15.91
CA ALA A 151 20.62 -27.30 -14.53
C ALA A 151 20.36 -25.98 -13.80
N ALA A 152 20.07 -24.89 -14.52
CA ALA A 152 19.72 -23.60 -13.92
C ALA A 152 18.34 -23.62 -13.25
N CYS A 153 17.43 -24.52 -13.69
CA CYS A 153 16.10 -24.70 -13.12
C CYS A 153 15.94 -26.10 -12.51
N PRO A 154 16.66 -26.43 -11.43
CA PRO A 154 16.63 -27.76 -10.87
C PRO A 154 15.30 -28.05 -10.16
N HIS A 155 14.87 -29.30 -10.21
CA HIS A 155 13.78 -29.82 -9.42
C HIS A 155 14.19 -31.15 -8.81
N ALA A 156 14.20 -31.24 -7.47
CA ALA A 156 14.62 -32.44 -6.73
C ALA A 156 16.01 -32.97 -7.17
N GLY A 157 16.96 -32.05 -7.41
CA GLY A 157 18.32 -32.36 -7.82
C GLY A 157 18.51 -32.73 -9.30
N ALA A 158 17.44 -32.79 -10.10
CA ALA A 158 17.47 -33.06 -11.53
C ALA A 158 17.27 -31.77 -12.36
N LYS A 159 17.80 -31.75 -13.58
CA LYS A 159 17.52 -30.68 -14.55
C LYS A 159 16.04 -30.61 -14.83
N SER A 160 15.48 -29.42 -14.84
CA SER A 160 14.07 -29.17 -15.13
C SER A 160 13.91 -27.88 -15.91
N PHE A 161 12.68 -27.42 -16.04
CA PHE A 161 12.35 -26.16 -16.67
C PHE A 161 11.09 -25.57 -16.02
N TYR A 162 10.69 -24.38 -16.44
CA TYR A 162 9.45 -23.75 -15.98
C TYR A 162 8.24 -24.66 -16.28
N LYS A 163 7.35 -24.80 -15.32
CA LYS A 163 6.15 -25.63 -15.47
C LYS A 163 5.15 -25.06 -16.50
N ASN A 164 5.15 -23.75 -16.68
CA ASN A 164 4.19 -23.08 -17.56
C ASN A 164 4.72 -22.82 -18.98
N LEU A 165 5.98 -23.15 -19.23
CA LEU A 165 6.64 -22.99 -20.52
C LEU A 165 7.21 -24.31 -21.03
N ILE A 166 7.40 -24.40 -22.35
CA ILE A 166 8.08 -25.52 -22.99
C ILE A 166 9.24 -24.97 -23.82
N TRP A 167 10.43 -25.47 -23.58
CA TRP A 167 11.60 -25.17 -24.38
C TRP A 167 11.67 -26.15 -25.54
N LEU A 168 11.20 -25.73 -26.72
CA LEU A 168 11.25 -26.55 -27.92
C LEU A 168 12.64 -26.49 -28.53
N VAL A 169 13.15 -27.64 -28.91
CA VAL A 169 14.42 -27.80 -29.63
C VAL A 169 14.19 -28.65 -30.89
N LYS A 170 15.19 -28.74 -31.72
CA LYS A 170 15.13 -29.54 -32.96
C LYS A 170 14.80 -31.01 -32.67
N LYS A 171 14.05 -31.61 -33.55
CA LYS A 171 13.78 -33.04 -33.57
C LYS A 171 14.65 -33.70 -34.62
N GLY A 172 15.54 -34.60 -34.22
CA GLY A 172 16.58 -35.08 -35.11
C GLY A 172 17.53 -33.97 -35.48
N ASN A 173 17.67 -33.71 -36.80
CA ASN A 173 18.52 -32.66 -37.33
C ASN A 173 17.73 -31.52 -38.00
N SER A 174 16.45 -31.37 -37.65
CA SER A 174 15.64 -30.33 -38.26
C SER A 174 14.77 -29.59 -37.26
N TYR A 175 14.55 -28.33 -37.49
CA TYR A 175 13.60 -27.49 -36.83
C TYR A 175 12.71 -26.85 -37.89
N PRO A 176 11.64 -27.55 -38.33
CA PRO A 176 10.73 -26.98 -39.30
C PRO A 176 10.07 -25.71 -38.74
N LYS A 177 9.66 -24.84 -39.64
CA LYS A 177 8.94 -23.62 -39.23
C LYS A 177 7.73 -23.99 -38.41
N LEU A 178 7.69 -23.45 -37.21
CA LEU A 178 6.59 -23.59 -36.26
C LEU A 178 5.56 -22.51 -36.54
N SER A 179 4.29 -22.87 -36.60
CA SER A 179 3.16 -21.93 -36.64
C SER A 179 2.04 -22.48 -35.81
N LYS A 180 1.68 -21.74 -34.74
CA LYS A 180 0.67 -22.16 -33.76
C LYS A 180 -0.16 -20.97 -33.32
N SER A 181 -1.46 -21.14 -33.29
CA SER A 181 -2.40 -20.08 -32.88
C SER A 181 -3.34 -20.57 -31.79
N TYR A 182 -3.78 -19.63 -30.98
CA TYR A 182 -4.82 -19.82 -29.99
C TYR A 182 -5.86 -18.73 -30.12
N ILE A 183 -7.13 -19.12 -30.16
CA ILE A 183 -8.26 -18.19 -30.18
C ILE A 183 -8.82 -18.14 -28.77
N ASN A 184 -8.92 -16.93 -28.20
CA ASN A 184 -9.44 -16.76 -26.84
C ASN A 184 -10.98 -16.91 -26.83
N ASP A 185 -11.42 -18.07 -26.37
CA ASP A 185 -12.83 -18.42 -26.17
C ASP A 185 -13.26 -18.44 -24.70
N LYS A 186 -12.43 -17.89 -23.81
CA LYS A 186 -12.68 -17.92 -22.36
C LYS A 186 -13.67 -16.86 -21.87
N GLY A 187 -14.02 -15.88 -22.70
CA GLY A 187 -14.87 -14.77 -22.28
C GLY A 187 -14.21 -13.75 -21.36
N LYS A 188 -12.92 -13.92 -21.08
CA LYS A 188 -12.08 -13.08 -20.22
C LYS A 188 -10.77 -12.78 -20.92
N GLU A 189 -10.02 -11.80 -20.45
CA GLU A 189 -8.64 -11.62 -20.92
C GLU A 189 -7.80 -12.85 -20.56
N VAL A 190 -6.91 -13.22 -21.47
CA VAL A 190 -5.98 -14.33 -21.26
C VAL A 190 -4.55 -13.77 -21.27
N LEU A 191 -3.84 -14.00 -20.18
CA LEU A 191 -2.43 -13.67 -20.07
C LEU A 191 -1.61 -14.81 -20.68
N VAL A 192 -0.80 -14.47 -21.68
CA VAL A 192 0.09 -15.40 -22.37
C VAL A 192 1.54 -14.95 -22.19
N LEU A 193 2.39 -15.87 -21.78
CA LEU A 193 3.83 -15.62 -21.60
C LEU A 193 4.63 -16.55 -22.50
N TRP A 194 5.75 -16.07 -23.01
CA TRP A 194 6.70 -16.85 -23.80
C TRP A 194 8.12 -16.36 -23.54
N GLY A 195 9.09 -17.10 -24.04
CA GLY A 195 10.49 -16.75 -23.93
C GLY A 195 11.20 -16.77 -25.27
N ILE A 196 12.28 -16.01 -25.35
CA ILE A 196 13.24 -16.05 -26.46
C ILE A 196 14.58 -16.44 -25.91
N HIS A 197 15.14 -17.53 -26.43
CA HIS A 197 16.45 -18.02 -26.01
C HIS A 197 17.55 -17.37 -26.85
N HIS A 198 18.58 -16.88 -26.17
CA HIS A 198 19.78 -16.30 -26.76
C HIS A 198 20.99 -17.14 -26.41
N PRO A 199 21.44 -18.06 -27.28
CA PRO A 199 22.59 -18.90 -27.02
C PRO A 199 23.89 -18.10 -26.91
N SER A 200 24.90 -18.66 -26.27
CA SER A 200 26.20 -18.01 -26.13
C SER A 200 27.09 -18.16 -27.36
N THR A 201 26.91 -19.24 -28.14
CA THR A 201 27.74 -19.52 -29.33
C THR A 201 26.87 -19.94 -30.49
N SER A 202 27.42 -19.80 -31.73
CA SER A 202 26.78 -20.30 -32.96
C SER A 202 26.66 -21.82 -32.95
N ALA A 203 27.58 -22.52 -32.30
CA ALA A 203 27.53 -23.96 -32.13
C ALA A 203 26.33 -24.39 -31.28
N ASP A 204 26.05 -23.67 -30.19
CA ASP A 204 24.89 -23.92 -29.36
C ASP A 204 23.59 -23.61 -30.11
N GLN A 205 23.56 -22.56 -30.92
CA GLN A 205 22.41 -22.25 -31.76
C GLN A 205 22.10 -23.41 -32.71
N GLN A 206 23.12 -23.91 -33.42
CA GLN A 206 22.96 -25.04 -34.33
C GLN A 206 22.61 -26.34 -33.62
N SER A 207 23.24 -26.58 -32.48
CA SER A 207 22.99 -27.77 -31.69
C SER A 207 21.54 -27.84 -31.16
N LEU A 208 20.91 -26.72 -30.82
CA LEU A 208 19.56 -26.65 -30.31
C LEU A 208 18.49 -26.51 -31.37
N TYR A 209 18.74 -25.71 -32.41
CA TYR A 209 17.70 -25.30 -33.36
C TYR A 209 18.01 -25.57 -34.84
N GLN A 210 19.18 -26.05 -35.15
CA GLN A 210 19.69 -26.28 -36.51
C GLN A 210 19.85 -25.01 -37.33
N ASN A 211 18.88 -24.10 -37.31
CA ASN A 211 18.85 -22.89 -38.10
C ASN A 211 19.73 -21.80 -37.48
N ALA A 212 20.77 -21.39 -38.21
CA ALA A 212 21.71 -20.36 -37.72
C ALA A 212 21.09 -18.95 -37.72
N ASP A 213 20.18 -18.68 -38.67
CA ASP A 213 19.50 -17.38 -38.83
C ASP A 213 18.01 -17.57 -38.52
N ALA A 214 17.71 -17.77 -37.25
CA ALA A 214 16.34 -18.00 -36.77
C ALA A 214 15.63 -16.70 -36.43
N TYR A 215 14.31 -16.72 -36.49
CA TYR A 215 13.46 -15.65 -36.04
C TYR A 215 12.25 -16.21 -35.29
N VAL A 216 11.62 -15.31 -34.52
CA VAL A 216 10.34 -15.56 -33.83
C VAL A 216 9.41 -14.40 -34.11
N PHE A 217 8.17 -14.69 -34.45
CA PHE A 217 7.11 -13.69 -34.58
C PHE A 217 5.96 -14.06 -33.64
N VAL A 218 5.49 -13.07 -32.87
CA VAL A 218 4.32 -13.20 -32.01
C VAL A 218 3.38 -12.03 -32.33
N GLY A 219 2.11 -12.35 -32.57
CA GLY A 219 1.13 -11.32 -32.91
C GLY A 219 -0.28 -11.63 -32.44
N THR A 220 -0.96 -10.58 -32.02
CA THR A 220 -2.41 -10.49 -31.84
C THR A 220 -2.92 -9.34 -32.70
N SER A 221 -4.20 -9.00 -32.60
CA SER A 221 -4.73 -7.82 -33.31
C SER A 221 -4.11 -6.50 -32.86
N ARG A 222 -3.61 -6.43 -31.59
CA ARG A 222 -3.03 -5.22 -30.98
C ARG A 222 -1.53 -5.29 -30.72
N TYR A 223 -0.97 -6.50 -30.65
CA TYR A 223 0.43 -6.73 -30.38
C TYR A 223 1.07 -7.39 -31.59
N SER A 224 2.25 -6.94 -32.00
CA SER A 224 3.00 -7.57 -33.05
C SER A 224 4.48 -7.30 -32.85
N LYS A 225 5.28 -8.36 -32.78
CA LYS A 225 6.72 -8.23 -32.62
C LYS A 225 7.47 -9.39 -33.29
N LYS A 226 8.55 -9.05 -34.01
CA LYS A 226 9.51 -10.01 -34.54
C LYS A 226 10.77 -9.96 -33.69
N PHE A 227 11.23 -11.13 -33.27
CA PHE A 227 12.42 -11.30 -32.45
C PHE A 227 13.51 -12.00 -33.27
N LYS A 228 14.74 -11.56 -33.05
CA LYS A 228 15.92 -12.25 -33.53
C LYS A 228 16.84 -12.55 -32.35
N PRO A 229 17.37 -13.78 -32.24
CA PRO A 229 18.29 -14.07 -31.16
C PRO A 229 19.61 -13.34 -31.36
N GLU A 230 20.21 -12.92 -30.28
CA GLU A 230 21.56 -12.35 -30.25
C GLU A 230 22.49 -13.41 -29.64
N ILE A 231 23.52 -13.76 -30.40
CA ILE A 231 24.53 -14.73 -29.97
C ILE A 231 25.72 -13.96 -29.43
N ALA A 232 26.00 -14.13 -28.14
CA ALA A 232 27.12 -13.51 -27.45
C ALA A 232 27.50 -14.32 -26.21
N ILE A 233 28.78 -14.40 -25.91
CA ILE A 233 29.28 -14.97 -24.66
C ILE A 233 29.06 -13.92 -23.56
N ARG A 234 28.31 -14.30 -22.55
CA ARG A 234 27.95 -13.43 -21.41
C ARG A 234 28.56 -14.00 -20.13
N PRO A 235 28.71 -13.19 -19.08
CA PRO A 235 29.14 -13.69 -17.79
C PRO A 235 28.23 -14.82 -17.31
N LYS A 236 28.81 -15.87 -16.74
CA LYS A 236 28.04 -16.99 -16.22
C LYS A 236 27.14 -16.56 -15.06
N VAL A 237 25.87 -16.85 -15.20
CA VAL A 237 24.86 -16.74 -14.14
C VAL A 237 24.17 -18.10 -14.02
N ARG A 238 24.20 -18.70 -12.85
CA ARG A 238 23.69 -20.07 -12.60
C ARG A 238 24.26 -21.08 -13.63
N ASP A 239 25.57 -20.96 -13.89
CA ASP A 239 26.33 -21.76 -14.87
C ASP A 239 25.88 -21.61 -16.34
N GLN A 240 25.14 -20.56 -16.66
CA GLN A 240 24.67 -20.29 -18.02
C GLN A 240 25.33 -19.04 -18.59
N GLU A 241 25.91 -19.14 -19.78
CA GLU A 241 26.40 -18.03 -20.56
C GLU A 241 25.35 -17.48 -21.55
N GLY A 242 24.36 -18.30 -21.90
CA GLY A 242 23.19 -17.89 -22.65
C GLY A 242 22.20 -17.12 -21.78
N ARG A 243 21.21 -16.53 -22.44
CA ARG A 243 20.14 -15.79 -21.77
C ARG A 243 18.79 -16.16 -22.36
N MET A 244 17.76 -15.87 -21.60
CA MET A 244 16.38 -16.06 -22.04
C MET A 244 15.60 -14.81 -21.63
N ASN A 245 14.99 -14.14 -22.60
CA ASN A 245 14.14 -13.00 -22.32
C ASN A 245 12.69 -13.45 -22.29
N TYR A 246 11.94 -12.93 -21.33
CA TYR A 246 10.55 -13.31 -21.08
C TYR A 246 9.64 -12.17 -21.48
N TYR A 247 8.57 -12.51 -22.18
CA TYR A 247 7.58 -11.57 -22.71
C TYR A 247 6.18 -12.01 -22.33
N TRP A 248 5.27 -11.07 -22.33
CA TRP A 248 3.87 -11.34 -22.05
C TRP A 248 2.96 -10.39 -22.84
N THR A 249 1.74 -10.81 -23.03
CA THR A 249 0.68 -9.97 -23.57
C THR A 249 -0.67 -10.44 -23.04
N LEU A 250 -1.68 -9.58 -23.11
CA LEU A 250 -3.06 -9.92 -22.81
C LEU A 250 -3.81 -10.10 -24.13
N VAL A 251 -4.48 -11.23 -24.26
CA VAL A 251 -5.32 -11.56 -25.41
C VAL A 251 -6.76 -11.30 -25.03
N GLU A 252 -7.41 -10.39 -25.76
CA GLU A 252 -8.81 -10.04 -25.51
C GLU A 252 -9.74 -11.18 -25.92
N PRO A 253 -10.95 -11.28 -25.32
CA PRO A 253 -11.92 -12.27 -25.76
C PRO A 253 -12.21 -12.17 -27.26
N GLY A 254 -12.19 -13.31 -27.94
CA GLY A 254 -12.41 -13.41 -29.40
C GLY A 254 -11.19 -13.10 -30.25
N ASP A 255 -10.11 -12.58 -29.66
CA ASP A 255 -8.85 -12.34 -30.38
C ASP A 255 -8.01 -13.61 -30.44
N LYS A 256 -7.02 -13.59 -31.32
CA LYS A 256 -6.13 -14.70 -31.59
C LYS A 256 -4.69 -14.28 -31.35
N ILE A 257 -3.90 -15.15 -30.70
CA ILE A 257 -2.45 -15.02 -30.62
C ILE A 257 -1.80 -16.04 -31.54
N THR A 258 -0.85 -15.60 -32.36
CA THR A 258 -0.13 -16.45 -33.31
C THR A 258 1.34 -16.44 -32.98
N PHE A 259 1.95 -17.62 -32.95
CA PHE A 259 3.38 -17.84 -32.80
C PHE A 259 3.95 -18.43 -34.08
N GLU A 260 4.99 -17.82 -34.65
CA GLU A 260 5.77 -18.35 -35.73
C GLU A 260 7.23 -18.34 -35.34
N ALA A 261 7.95 -19.41 -35.60
CA ALA A 261 9.36 -19.50 -35.23
C ALA A 261 10.12 -20.51 -36.11
N THR A 262 11.39 -20.19 -36.37
CA THR A 262 12.35 -21.10 -36.98
C THR A 262 13.43 -21.54 -35.99
N GLY A 263 13.30 -21.15 -34.75
CA GLY A 263 14.17 -21.52 -33.63
C GLY A 263 13.94 -20.58 -32.43
N ASN A 264 14.60 -20.85 -31.34
CA ASN A 264 14.76 -19.95 -30.18
C ASN A 264 13.49 -19.57 -29.41
N LEU A 265 12.33 -20.10 -29.77
CA LEU A 265 11.07 -19.81 -29.09
C LEU A 265 10.85 -20.80 -27.95
N VAL A 266 10.61 -20.24 -26.76
CA VAL A 266 10.11 -20.97 -25.61
C VAL A 266 8.60 -20.73 -25.54
N VAL A 267 7.82 -21.76 -25.84
CA VAL A 267 6.38 -21.63 -26.05
C VAL A 267 5.61 -21.72 -24.72
N PRO A 268 4.44 -21.08 -24.63
CA PRO A 268 3.56 -21.27 -23.48
C PRO A 268 2.96 -22.67 -23.48
N ARG A 269 2.97 -23.32 -22.33
CA ARG A 269 2.21 -24.54 -22.06
C ARG A 269 0.89 -24.18 -21.38
N TYR A 270 0.95 -23.33 -20.37
CA TYR A 270 -0.21 -22.83 -19.65
C TYR A 270 -0.35 -21.31 -19.86
N ALA A 271 -1.57 -20.87 -19.88
CA ALA A 271 -1.94 -19.47 -19.88
C ALA A 271 -2.96 -19.22 -18.76
N PHE A 272 -3.33 -17.97 -18.57
CA PHE A 272 -4.16 -17.58 -17.43
C PHE A 272 -5.32 -16.72 -17.89
N ALA A 273 -6.55 -17.24 -17.71
CA ALA A 273 -7.77 -16.46 -17.91
C ALA A 273 -8.05 -15.67 -16.62
N MET A 274 -8.23 -14.38 -16.73
CA MET A 274 -8.33 -13.53 -15.55
C MET A 274 -9.26 -12.34 -15.71
N GLU A 275 -9.84 -11.93 -14.59
CA GLU A 275 -10.52 -10.66 -14.41
C GLU A 275 -9.81 -9.88 -13.32
N ARG A 276 -9.48 -8.64 -13.61
CA ARG A 276 -8.68 -7.78 -12.74
C ARG A 276 -9.54 -6.78 -12.01
N ASN A 277 -9.14 -6.45 -10.77
CA ASN A 277 -9.70 -5.36 -10.00
C ASN A 277 -8.78 -4.14 -10.07
N ALA A 278 -9.37 -2.95 -9.95
CA ALA A 278 -8.59 -1.72 -9.80
C ALA A 278 -8.16 -1.53 -8.34
N GLY A 279 -7.02 -0.88 -8.11
CA GLY A 279 -6.68 -0.28 -6.84
C GLY A 279 -6.13 -1.18 -5.76
N SER A 280 -5.38 -2.22 -6.11
CA SER A 280 -4.65 -3.01 -5.11
C SER A 280 -3.15 -2.94 -5.34
N GLY A 281 -2.40 -3.65 -4.54
CA GLY A 281 -0.97 -3.55 -4.61
C GLY A 281 -0.25 -4.84 -4.27
N ILE A 282 1.06 -4.71 -4.25
CA ILE A 282 2.00 -5.75 -3.86
C ILE A 282 2.75 -5.23 -2.66
N ILE A 283 2.81 -6.02 -1.60
CA ILE A 283 3.60 -5.67 -0.42
C ILE A 283 4.75 -6.65 -0.25
N ILE A 284 5.87 -6.11 0.23
CA ILE A 284 7.04 -6.91 0.62
C ILE A 284 7.03 -6.93 2.15
N SER A 285 6.76 -8.09 2.73
CA SER A 285 6.61 -8.23 4.18
C SER A 285 6.89 -9.66 4.62
N ASP A 286 7.59 -9.79 5.75
CA ASP A 286 7.79 -11.06 6.45
C ASP A 286 6.74 -11.30 7.54
N THR A 287 5.78 -10.40 7.68
CA THR A 287 4.69 -10.51 8.63
C THR A 287 3.80 -11.69 8.27
N PRO A 288 3.40 -12.52 9.25
CA PRO A 288 2.56 -13.68 8.97
C PRO A 288 1.14 -13.31 8.58
N VAL A 289 0.55 -14.13 7.70
CA VAL A 289 -0.85 -14.00 7.29
C VAL A 289 -1.74 -14.74 8.30
N HIS A 290 -2.79 -14.08 8.75
CA HIS A 290 -3.79 -14.61 9.68
C HIS A 290 -5.19 -14.51 9.09
N ASP A 291 -6.12 -15.26 9.66
CA ASP A 291 -7.53 -15.19 9.31
C ASP A 291 -8.21 -14.01 10.04
N CYS A 292 -7.88 -12.82 9.62
CA CYS A 292 -8.47 -11.56 10.05
C CYS A 292 -8.95 -10.78 8.84
N ASN A 293 -9.75 -9.75 9.04
CA ASN A 293 -10.30 -8.92 7.97
C ASN A 293 -9.99 -7.45 8.23
N THR A 294 -9.70 -6.70 7.18
CA THR A 294 -9.40 -5.28 7.28
C THR A 294 -9.85 -4.54 6.04
N THR A 295 -9.93 -3.23 6.13
CA THR A 295 -10.12 -2.31 5.01
C THR A 295 -8.83 -1.57 4.64
N CYS A 296 -7.80 -1.67 5.49
CA CYS A 296 -6.50 -1.04 5.28
C CYS A 296 -5.37 -1.98 5.71
N GLN A 297 -4.47 -2.28 4.80
CA GLN A 297 -3.34 -3.16 5.05
C GLN A 297 -2.02 -2.44 4.77
N THR A 298 -1.07 -2.60 5.67
CA THR A 298 0.32 -2.16 5.49
C THR A 298 1.26 -3.36 5.57
N PRO A 299 2.52 -3.24 5.10
CA PRO A 299 3.50 -4.32 5.26
C PRO A 299 3.78 -4.69 6.72
N LYS A 300 3.55 -3.80 7.66
CA LYS A 300 3.75 -4.05 9.11
C LYS A 300 2.54 -4.67 9.78
N GLY A 301 1.36 -4.40 9.29
CA GLY A 301 0.11 -4.89 9.88
C GLY A 301 -1.11 -4.17 9.34
N ALA A 302 -2.28 -4.62 9.76
CA ALA A 302 -3.55 -3.99 9.40
C ALA A 302 -3.85 -2.81 10.32
N ILE A 303 -4.45 -1.78 9.74
CA ILE A 303 -4.90 -0.58 10.43
C ILE A 303 -6.43 -0.59 10.48
N ASN A 304 -6.97 -0.47 11.68
CA ASN A 304 -8.40 -0.27 11.90
C ASN A 304 -8.60 1.07 12.60
N THR A 305 -8.95 2.09 11.85
CA THR A 305 -9.08 3.45 12.38
C THR A 305 -10.06 4.28 11.56
N SER A 306 -10.65 5.29 12.21
CA SER A 306 -11.37 6.37 11.57
C SER A 306 -10.53 7.64 11.43
N LEU A 307 -9.29 7.64 11.91
CA LEU A 307 -8.39 8.80 11.88
C LEU A 307 -7.88 9.05 10.46
N PRO A 308 -7.67 10.32 10.08
CA PRO A 308 -7.30 10.66 8.71
C PRO A 308 -5.83 10.44 8.35
N PHE A 309 -4.95 10.27 9.34
CA PHE A 309 -3.51 10.15 9.13
C PHE A 309 -2.92 8.95 9.87
N GLN A 310 -1.83 8.42 9.35
CA GLN A 310 -1.05 7.36 9.98
C GLN A 310 0.45 7.60 9.77
N ASN A 311 1.27 7.11 10.68
CA ASN A 311 2.72 7.17 10.59
C ASN A 311 3.38 5.78 10.52
N ILE A 312 2.62 4.76 10.17
CA ILE A 312 3.06 3.36 10.24
C ILE A 312 3.90 3.00 9.03
N HIS A 313 3.37 3.20 7.83
CA HIS A 313 4.07 2.86 6.59
C HIS A 313 3.54 3.68 5.41
N PRO A 314 4.42 4.17 4.52
CA PRO A 314 3.97 4.93 3.34
C PRO A 314 3.26 4.07 2.29
N ILE A 315 3.54 2.77 2.24
CA ILE A 315 2.88 1.84 1.32
C ILE A 315 1.68 1.23 2.02
N THR A 316 0.50 1.45 1.45
CA THR A 316 -0.77 0.95 2.00
C THR A 316 -1.64 0.40 0.88
N ILE A 317 -2.49 -0.56 1.23
CA ILE A 317 -3.45 -1.18 0.32
C ILE A 317 -4.84 -1.07 0.92
N GLY A 318 -5.81 -0.64 0.11
CA GLY A 318 -7.18 -0.45 0.53
C GLY A 318 -7.49 1.00 0.87
N LYS A 319 -8.55 1.21 1.63
CA LYS A 319 -8.93 2.54 2.11
C LYS A 319 -8.16 2.86 3.39
N CYS A 320 -7.13 3.67 3.24
CA CYS A 320 -6.17 3.93 4.31
C CYS A 320 -6.05 5.42 4.61
N PRO A 321 -5.67 5.75 5.87
CA PRO A 321 -5.26 7.10 6.21
C PRO A 321 -4.01 7.53 5.41
N LYS A 322 -3.86 8.82 5.21
CA LYS A 322 -2.65 9.38 4.57
C LYS A 322 -1.44 9.22 5.47
N TYR A 323 -0.32 8.87 4.87
CA TYR A 323 0.95 8.76 5.58
C TYR A 323 1.55 10.12 5.88
N VAL A 324 1.99 10.30 7.12
CA VAL A 324 2.77 11.45 7.59
C VAL A 324 3.96 10.95 8.40
N LYS A 325 5.06 11.67 8.33
CA LYS A 325 6.28 11.31 9.09
C LYS A 325 6.26 11.79 10.54
N SER A 326 5.24 12.51 10.95
CA SER A 326 5.09 13.01 12.32
C SER A 326 4.89 11.89 13.33
N THR A 327 5.39 12.08 14.53
CA THR A 327 5.10 11.21 15.68
C THR A 327 3.87 11.66 16.45
N LYS A 328 3.39 12.88 16.19
CA LYS A 328 2.24 13.49 16.87
C LYS A 328 1.53 14.42 15.89
N LEU A 329 0.24 14.25 15.79
CA LEU A 329 -0.62 15.12 14.98
C LEU A 329 -1.95 15.32 15.71
N ARG A 330 -2.09 16.46 16.37
CA ARG A 330 -3.27 16.79 17.13
C ARG A 330 -3.88 18.08 16.63
N LEU A 331 -5.19 18.12 16.59
CA LEU A 331 -5.94 19.31 16.20
C LEU A 331 -6.55 19.91 17.47
N ALA A 332 -6.27 21.19 17.72
CA ALA A 332 -6.91 21.91 18.82
C ALA A 332 -8.40 22.04 18.56
N THR A 333 -9.21 21.59 19.54
CA THR A 333 -10.66 21.67 19.51
C THR A 333 -11.21 22.46 20.69
N GLY A 334 -10.36 23.20 21.35
CA GLY A 334 -10.68 24.05 22.50
C GLY A 334 -9.88 25.34 22.51
N LEU A 335 -9.72 25.86 23.67
CA LEU A 335 -9.02 27.12 23.92
C LEU A 335 -7.57 26.84 24.32
N ARG A 336 -6.72 27.87 24.21
CA ARG A 336 -5.40 27.83 24.84
C ARG A 336 -5.59 27.64 26.33
N ASN A 337 -4.96 26.63 26.90
CA ASN A 337 -5.11 26.29 28.30
C ASN A 337 -4.10 27.08 29.13
N VAL A 338 -4.58 28.09 29.80
CA VAL A 338 -3.79 28.95 30.68
C VAL A 338 -4.47 28.93 32.06
N PRO A 339 -4.22 27.88 32.90
CA PRO A 339 -4.76 27.86 34.24
C PRO A 339 -4.20 29.02 35.06
N SER A 340 -5.03 29.68 35.85
CA SER A 340 -4.57 30.72 36.73
C SER A 340 -3.66 30.10 37.80
N ILE A 341 -2.40 30.55 37.86
CA ILE A 341 -1.37 30.03 38.76
C ILE A 341 -1.48 30.65 40.18
N GLN A 342 -2.14 31.82 40.28
CA GLN A 342 -2.17 32.50 41.55
C GLN A 342 -3.24 31.98 42.46
N SER A 343 -2.81 31.67 43.69
CA SER A 343 -3.70 31.45 44.78
C SER A 343 -4.63 32.67 44.89
N ARG A 344 -5.89 32.39 44.86
CA ARG A 344 -6.94 33.39 44.90
C ARG A 344 -6.88 34.16 46.20
N GLY A 345 -6.09 35.23 46.23
CA GLY A 345 -6.27 36.30 47.19
C GLY A 345 -7.52 37.07 46.88
N LEU A 346 -7.84 38.10 47.68
CA LEU A 346 -9.01 38.94 47.56
C LEU A 346 -9.28 39.47 46.12
N PHE A 347 -8.31 39.47 45.23
CA PHE A 347 -8.37 39.98 43.85
C PHE A 347 -8.23 38.87 42.78
N GLY A 348 -8.04 37.64 43.18
CA GLY A 348 -7.75 36.54 42.21
C GLY A 348 -8.88 36.21 41.25
N ALA A 349 -10.12 36.44 41.64
CA ALA A 349 -11.28 36.24 40.77
C ALA A 349 -11.46 37.34 39.71
N ILE A 350 -10.87 38.50 39.95
CA ILE A 350 -10.99 39.68 39.03
C ILE A 350 -9.95 39.62 37.93
N ALA A 351 -8.84 38.91 38.14
CA ALA A 351 -7.70 38.84 37.25
C ALA A 351 -7.71 37.64 36.28
N GLY A 352 -8.74 36.80 36.29
CA GLY A 352 -8.82 35.57 35.52
C GLY A 352 -8.60 35.75 34.03
N PHE A 353 -9.12 36.81 33.46
CA PHE A 353 -8.97 37.15 32.03
C PHE A 353 -7.53 37.55 31.65
N ILE A 354 -6.83 38.27 32.52
CA ILE A 354 -5.49 38.80 32.28
C ILE A 354 -4.43 37.77 32.67
N GLU A 355 -4.64 37.01 33.75
CA GLU A 355 -3.66 36.09 34.30
C GLU A 355 -3.86 34.65 33.88
N GLY A 356 -4.97 34.29 33.22
CA GLY A 356 -5.29 32.94 32.77
C GLY A 356 -6.78 32.68 32.73
N GLY A 357 -7.13 31.46 32.38
CA GLY A 357 -8.50 31.00 32.29
C GLY A 357 -9.05 30.59 33.66
N TRP A 358 -10.34 30.31 33.72
CA TRP A 358 -11.05 29.90 34.93
C TRP A 358 -11.30 28.38 34.94
N THR A 359 -10.65 27.68 35.81
CA THR A 359 -10.87 26.24 36.00
C THR A 359 -12.22 25.93 36.66
N GLY A 360 -12.79 26.91 37.36
CA GLY A 360 -14.11 26.79 38.00
C GLY A 360 -15.30 26.92 37.04
N MET A 361 -15.11 27.48 35.85
CA MET A 361 -16.16 27.62 34.86
C MET A 361 -16.19 26.35 33.98
N VAL A 362 -17.16 25.46 34.23
CA VAL A 362 -17.23 24.14 33.62
C VAL A 362 -18.39 23.98 32.63
N ASP A 363 -19.29 24.94 32.55
CA ASP A 363 -20.53 24.90 31.77
C ASP A 363 -20.41 25.56 30.39
N GLY A 364 -19.26 26.12 30.08
CA GLY A 364 -19.00 26.75 28.79
C GLY A 364 -17.55 27.20 28.64
N TRP A 365 -17.18 27.71 27.47
CA TRP A 365 -15.82 28.18 27.18
C TRP A 365 -15.62 29.66 27.48
N TYR A 366 -16.64 30.48 27.23
CA TYR A 366 -16.63 31.91 27.52
C TYR A 366 -17.75 32.18 28.48
N GLY A 367 -17.53 33.13 29.36
CA GLY A 367 -18.54 33.46 30.34
C GLY A 367 -18.15 34.57 31.28
N TYR A 368 -18.87 34.63 32.36
CA TYR A 368 -18.81 35.71 33.35
C TYR A 368 -18.59 35.13 34.73
N HIS A 369 -17.87 35.85 35.54
CA HIS A 369 -17.84 35.65 36.98
C HIS A 369 -18.55 36.84 37.63
N HIS A 370 -19.53 36.55 38.44
CA HIS A 370 -20.24 37.54 39.24
C HIS A 370 -19.91 37.40 40.69
N GLN A 371 -19.83 38.51 41.37
CA GLN A 371 -19.72 38.61 42.81
C GLN A 371 -20.67 39.71 43.29
N ASN A 372 -21.67 39.30 44.10
CA ASN A 372 -22.67 40.20 44.66
C ASN A 372 -22.98 39.77 46.12
N GLU A 373 -23.93 40.49 46.78
CA GLU A 373 -24.36 40.17 48.14
C GLU A 373 -24.94 38.78 48.31
N GLN A 374 -25.42 38.16 47.24
CA GLN A 374 -26.02 36.83 47.24
C GLN A 374 -25.00 35.69 47.00
N GLY A 375 -23.74 36.03 46.77
CA GLY A 375 -22.67 35.09 46.55
C GLY A 375 -21.88 35.36 45.26
N SER A 376 -21.02 34.41 44.89
CA SER A 376 -20.21 34.48 43.71
C SER A 376 -20.30 33.18 42.90
N GLY A 377 -20.11 33.27 41.61
CA GLY A 377 -20.14 32.10 40.75
C GLY A 377 -19.83 32.43 39.29
N TYR A 378 -19.72 31.36 38.51
CA TYR A 378 -19.47 31.42 37.10
C TYR A 378 -20.76 31.18 36.33
N ALA A 379 -20.92 31.90 35.22
CA ALA A 379 -22.00 31.68 34.27
C ALA A 379 -21.46 31.70 32.86
N ALA A 380 -21.68 30.63 32.12
CA ALA A 380 -21.26 30.57 30.72
C ALA A 380 -22.12 31.47 29.83
N ASP A 381 -21.51 32.09 28.88
CA ASP A 381 -22.20 32.76 27.78
C ASP A 381 -22.45 31.77 26.66
N LEU A 382 -23.71 31.33 26.51
CA LEU A 382 -24.08 30.26 25.61
C LEU A 382 -23.87 30.63 24.13
N LYS A 383 -24.07 31.89 23.77
CA LYS A 383 -23.97 32.34 22.39
C LYS A 383 -22.51 32.33 21.89
N SER A 384 -21.60 32.94 22.61
CA SER A 384 -20.19 32.99 22.24
C SER A 384 -19.55 31.59 22.31
N THR A 385 -19.92 30.80 23.29
CA THR A 385 -19.46 29.39 23.41
C THR A 385 -19.95 28.57 22.22
N GLN A 386 -21.22 28.66 21.85
CA GLN A 386 -21.77 27.91 20.71
C GLN A 386 -21.16 28.36 19.38
N ASN A 387 -20.91 29.65 19.17
CA ASN A 387 -20.23 30.12 17.99
C ASN A 387 -18.82 29.53 17.84
N ALA A 388 -18.08 29.51 18.94
CA ALA A 388 -16.73 28.88 18.92
C ALA A 388 -16.79 27.38 18.63
N ILE A 389 -17.75 26.67 19.20
CA ILE A 389 -17.96 25.24 18.91
C ILE A 389 -18.32 25.03 17.44
N ASP A 390 -19.18 25.85 16.88
CA ASP A 390 -19.58 25.74 15.47
C ASP A 390 -18.40 25.99 14.53
N GLU A 391 -17.55 26.97 14.78
CA GLU A 391 -16.35 27.23 14.01
C GLU A 391 -15.37 26.07 14.07
N ILE A 392 -15.16 25.48 15.24
CA ILE A 392 -14.27 24.33 15.44
C ILE A 392 -14.87 23.09 14.77
N THR A 393 -16.17 22.88 14.88
CA THR A 393 -16.86 21.74 14.22
C THR A 393 -16.67 21.81 12.72
N ASN A 394 -16.85 22.98 12.11
CA ASN A 394 -16.62 23.16 10.68
C ASN A 394 -15.15 22.90 10.30
N LYS A 395 -14.21 23.34 11.13
CA LYS A 395 -12.79 23.11 10.93
C LYS A 395 -12.43 21.63 10.99
N VAL A 396 -12.94 20.89 11.97
CA VAL A 396 -12.75 19.44 12.11
C VAL A 396 -13.34 18.71 10.90
N ASN A 397 -14.56 19.06 10.50
CA ASN A 397 -15.22 18.45 9.35
C ASN A 397 -14.48 18.70 8.02
N SER A 398 -13.75 19.82 7.91
CA SER A 398 -12.93 20.11 6.74
C SER A 398 -11.66 19.24 6.65
N VAL A 399 -11.21 18.66 7.76
CA VAL A 399 -10.02 17.82 7.84
C VAL A 399 -10.35 16.33 7.63
N ILE A 400 -11.54 15.93 8.05
CA ILE A 400 -12.03 14.56 7.89
C ILE A 400 -12.59 14.40 6.45
#